data_aea5a368cc0eb1248f20fe76cf3b511e
#
_entry.id   aea5a368cc0eb1248f20fe76cf3b511e
#
_cell.length_a   1.000
_cell.length_b   1.000
_cell.length_c   1.000
_cell.angle_alpha   90.00
_cell.angle_beta   90.00
_cell.angle_gamma   90.00
#
_symmetry.space_group_name_H-M   'P 1'
#
loop_
_entity.id
_entity.type
_entity.pdbx_description
1 polymer ?
#
loop_
_entity_poly.entity_id
_entity_poly.type
_entity_poly.pdbx_seq_one_letter_code
_entity_poly.pdbx_strand_id
1 'polypeptide(L)'
;ANGSASATAESLFYKFGAEYVYINNEPDGLNINDKCGSTHIEQLVELVKKRGCDVGFAFDGDADRCLAVDEKGNIIDGDKLIAILSRYMKEMGTLKNNTAVVTVMSNLGFHRFMNENKIETVCTKVGDRYVLEEMLNNGYNIGGEQSGHIIFLDHATTGDGQLTAAQTLELLSKCKRPLSQLVKDIPDFPQLLVNVKITEDKKGLWDKTQKITDIIAQAEQAMGENGRILVRESGTEPLVRVMIEGKDEKEVHHWTHLIADTIKECLCR
;
A
#
# COMPACT_ATOMS: atom_id res chain seq x y z
N ALA A 1 -0.42 -17.31 5.98
CA ALA A 1 0.76 -16.94 6.78
C ALA A 1 0.88 -17.76 8.08
N ASN A 2 0.27 -18.95 8.13
CA ASN A 2 0.19 -19.75 9.35
C ASN A 2 -0.32 -18.92 10.56
N GLY A 3 -1.29 -18.05 10.29
CA GLY A 3 -1.81 -17.08 11.25
C GLY A 3 -3.33 -17.20 11.43
N SER A 4 -3.97 -16.14 11.91
CA SER A 4 -5.40 -16.13 12.25
C SER A 4 -6.32 -16.45 11.07
N ALA A 5 -5.94 -16.07 9.84
CA ALA A 5 -6.72 -16.39 8.64
C ALA A 5 -6.91 -17.89 8.41
N SER A 6 -5.99 -18.75 8.89
CA SER A 6 -6.10 -20.21 8.73
C SER A 6 -7.36 -20.79 9.35
N ALA A 7 -7.90 -20.15 10.38
CA ALA A 7 -9.11 -20.62 11.08
C ALA A 7 -10.42 -20.29 10.34
N THR A 8 -10.44 -19.28 9.49
CA THR A 8 -11.68 -18.69 8.94
C THR A 8 -11.72 -18.62 7.41
N ALA A 9 -10.57 -18.55 6.74
CA ALA A 9 -10.49 -18.38 5.29
C ALA A 9 -11.21 -19.49 4.50
N GLU A 10 -11.09 -20.76 4.94
CA GLU A 10 -11.77 -21.87 4.30
C GLU A 10 -13.30 -21.67 4.26
N SER A 11 -13.88 -21.33 5.39
CA SER A 11 -15.33 -21.08 5.50
C SER A 11 -15.77 -19.90 4.63
N LEU A 12 -14.93 -18.87 4.53
CA LEU A 12 -15.18 -17.70 3.70
C LEU A 12 -15.24 -18.09 2.22
N PHE A 13 -14.18 -18.69 1.68
CA PHE A 13 -14.10 -19.01 0.25
C PHE A 13 -15.11 -20.08 -0.17
N TYR A 14 -15.41 -21.04 0.73
CA TYR A 14 -16.47 -22.01 0.50
C TYR A 14 -17.84 -21.34 0.29
N LYS A 15 -18.17 -20.31 1.09
CA LYS A 15 -19.43 -19.56 0.95
C LYS A 15 -19.53 -18.77 -0.36
N PHE A 16 -18.41 -18.37 -0.94
CA PHE A 16 -18.36 -17.75 -2.28
C PHE A 16 -18.52 -18.76 -3.42
N GLY A 17 -18.51 -20.07 -3.13
CA GLY A 17 -18.54 -21.12 -4.15
C GLY A 17 -17.27 -21.18 -5.00
N ALA A 18 -16.15 -20.68 -4.48
CA ALA A 18 -14.87 -20.71 -5.15
C ALA A 18 -14.22 -22.09 -5.06
N GLU A 19 -13.53 -22.51 -6.11
CA GLU A 19 -12.51 -23.55 -5.99
C GLU A 19 -11.23 -22.92 -5.41
N TYR A 20 -10.71 -23.49 -4.33
CA TYR A 20 -9.61 -22.88 -3.62
C TYR A 20 -8.48 -23.86 -3.28
N VAL A 21 -7.28 -23.34 -3.18
CA VAL A 21 -6.09 -24.04 -2.70
C VAL A 21 -5.43 -23.19 -1.63
N TYR A 22 -5.06 -23.80 -0.53
CA TYR A 22 -4.30 -23.14 0.53
C TYR A 22 -2.85 -23.54 0.53
N ILE A 23 -2.00 -22.59 0.95
CA ILE A 23 -0.64 -22.82 1.38
C ILE A 23 -0.41 -22.07 2.69
N ASN A 24 0.49 -22.58 3.52
CA ASN A 24 0.86 -21.95 4.79
C ASN A 24 -0.36 -21.67 5.70
N ASN A 25 -1.20 -22.69 5.89
CA ASN A 25 -2.41 -22.66 6.70
C ASN A 25 -2.40 -23.67 7.87
N GLU A 26 -1.21 -24.13 8.26
CA GLU A 26 -0.97 -25.08 9.34
C GLU A 26 -0.14 -24.40 10.46
N PRO A 27 -0.77 -23.56 11.30
CA PRO A 27 -0.07 -22.89 12.38
C PRO A 27 0.40 -23.88 13.45
N ASP A 28 1.66 -23.81 13.85
CA ASP A 28 2.25 -24.60 14.93
C ASP A 28 2.62 -23.77 16.19
N GLY A 29 2.32 -22.47 16.16
CA GLY A 29 2.63 -21.51 17.21
C GLY A 29 4.00 -20.84 17.07
N LEU A 30 4.86 -21.30 16.14
CA LEU A 30 6.21 -20.76 15.90
C LEU A 30 6.43 -20.31 14.46
N ASN A 31 5.60 -20.78 13.52
CA ASN A 31 5.78 -20.58 12.07
C ASN A 31 4.96 -19.42 11.49
N ILE A 32 4.37 -18.55 12.33
CA ILE A 32 3.63 -17.38 11.87
C ILE A 32 4.53 -16.45 11.05
N ASN A 33 4.07 -16.07 9.85
CA ASN A 33 4.82 -15.24 8.89
C ASN A 33 6.19 -15.82 8.44
N ASP A 34 6.51 -17.05 8.78
CA ASP A 34 7.80 -17.64 8.39
C ASP A 34 7.84 -17.87 6.88
N LYS A 35 8.51 -16.98 6.16
CA LYS A 35 8.66 -16.97 4.69
C LYS A 35 7.35 -17.14 3.92
N CYS A 36 6.27 -16.57 4.44
CA CYS A 36 4.95 -16.67 3.85
C CYS A 36 4.08 -15.44 4.18
N GLY A 37 2.89 -15.38 3.58
CA GLY A 37 1.92 -14.32 3.77
C GLY A 37 2.22 -13.06 2.94
N SER A 38 1.64 -11.93 3.35
CA SER A 38 1.72 -10.66 2.61
C SER A 38 3.13 -10.07 2.57
N THR A 39 4.00 -10.44 3.50
CA THR A 39 5.41 -10.00 3.56
C THR A 39 6.36 -10.89 2.76
N HIS A 40 5.93 -12.09 2.36
CA HIS A 40 6.70 -13.07 1.57
C HIS A 40 5.75 -13.76 0.59
N ILE A 41 5.35 -13.04 -0.45
CA ILE A 41 4.26 -13.42 -1.37
C ILE A 41 4.71 -14.34 -2.52
N GLU A 42 6.00 -14.60 -2.67
CA GLU A 42 6.61 -15.28 -3.81
C GLU A 42 6.02 -16.69 -4.03
N GLN A 43 5.78 -17.43 -2.94
CA GLN A 43 5.18 -18.78 -3.01
C GLN A 43 3.75 -18.73 -3.58
N LEU A 44 2.99 -17.69 -3.25
CA LEU A 44 1.64 -17.49 -3.78
C LEU A 44 1.69 -17.16 -5.28
N VAL A 45 2.63 -16.31 -5.70
CA VAL A 45 2.85 -15.96 -7.12
C VAL A 45 3.13 -17.22 -7.95
N GLU A 46 4.03 -18.09 -7.47
CA GLU A 46 4.33 -19.35 -8.12
C GLU A 46 3.12 -20.29 -8.19
N LEU A 47 2.36 -20.36 -7.09
CA LEU A 47 1.16 -21.20 -7.02
C LEU A 47 0.10 -20.76 -8.02
N VAL A 48 -0.21 -19.45 -8.06
CA VAL A 48 -1.18 -18.86 -8.99
C VAL A 48 -0.83 -19.19 -10.43
N LYS A 49 0.44 -18.97 -10.83
CA LYS A 49 0.92 -19.29 -12.18
C LYS A 49 0.85 -20.79 -12.48
N LYS A 50 1.28 -21.63 -11.54
CA LYS A 50 1.35 -23.09 -11.74
C LYS A 50 -0.03 -23.72 -11.83
N ARG A 51 -0.99 -23.23 -11.08
CA ARG A 51 -2.36 -23.78 -11.01
C ARG A 51 -3.33 -23.10 -11.97
N GLY A 52 -2.96 -21.94 -12.54
CA GLY A 52 -3.85 -21.14 -13.37
C GLY A 52 -5.02 -20.58 -12.58
N CYS A 53 -4.76 -20.08 -11.35
CA CYS A 53 -5.81 -19.49 -10.53
C CYS A 53 -6.22 -18.11 -11.09
N ASP A 54 -7.50 -17.76 -10.95
CA ASP A 54 -8.00 -16.44 -11.35
C ASP A 54 -7.47 -15.32 -10.47
N VAL A 55 -7.19 -15.62 -9.20
CA VAL A 55 -6.66 -14.69 -8.20
C VAL A 55 -6.02 -15.45 -7.04
N GLY A 56 -5.00 -14.88 -6.41
CA GLY A 56 -4.45 -15.32 -5.14
C GLY A 56 -4.56 -14.23 -4.09
N PHE A 57 -4.73 -14.61 -2.81
CA PHE A 57 -4.73 -13.68 -1.67
C PHE A 57 -3.71 -14.11 -0.63
N ALA A 58 -2.91 -13.15 -0.17
CA ALA A 58 -1.94 -13.34 0.91
C ALA A 58 -2.32 -12.47 2.11
N PHE A 59 -2.42 -13.10 3.27
CA PHE A 59 -2.68 -12.44 4.55
C PHE A 59 -1.40 -12.39 5.38
N ASP A 60 -1.30 -11.47 6.32
CA ASP A 60 -0.27 -11.51 7.35
C ASP A 60 -0.71 -12.32 8.59
N GLY A 61 0.03 -12.25 9.67
CA GLY A 61 -0.15 -13.13 10.83
C GLY A 61 -1.49 -12.98 11.54
N ASP A 62 -1.94 -11.75 11.76
CA ASP A 62 -3.21 -11.43 12.41
C ASP A 62 -4.35 -11.17 11.40
N ALA A 63 -4.03 -11.26 10.08
CA ALA A 63 -4.96 -11.13 8.97
C ALA A 63 -5.64 -9.76 8.84
N ASP A 64 -5.02 -8.72 9.38
CA ASP A 64 -5.48 -7.34 9.22
C ASP A 64 -5.08 -6.75 7.86
N ARG A 65 -4.17 -7.42 7.13
CA ARG A 65 -3.67 -7.06 5.80
C ARG A 65 -3.97 -8.13 4.76
N CYS A 66 -4.19 -7.66 3.53
CA CYS A 66 -4.36 -8.51 2.37
C CYS A 66 -3.63 -7.91 1.16
N LEU A 67 -2.78 -8.69 0.52
CA LEU A 67 -2.31 -8.44 -0.84
C LEU A 67 -2.90 -9.47 -1.78
N ALA A 68 -3.06 -9.10 -3.06
CA ALA A 68 -3.54 -10.03 -4.05
C ALA A 68 -2.46 -10.34 -5.12
N VAL A 69 -2.68 -11.44 -5.83
CA VAL A 69 -1.90 -11.81 -7.03
C VAL A 69 -2.89 -12.03 -8.15
N ASP A 70 -2.69 -11.36 -9.28
CA ASP A 70 -3.54 -11.53 -10.45
C ASP A 70 -3.25 -12.87 -11.18
N GLU A 71 -4.08 -13.22 -12.15
CA GLU A 71 -3.98 -14.46 -12.95
C GLU A 71 -2.67 -14.57 -13.75
N LYS A 72 -1.89 -13.49 -13.88
CA LYS A 72 -0.58 -13.45 -14.53
C LYS A 72 0.57 -13.56 -13.55
N GLY A 73 0.28 -13.51 -12.25
CA GLY A 73 1.25 -13.54 -11.17
C GLY A 73 1.85 -12.19 -10.83
N ASN A 74 1.19 -11.09 -11.19
CA ASN A 74 1.59 -9.76 -10.73
C ASN A 74 1.02 -9.53 -9.32
N ILE A 75 1.82 -8.90 -8.47
CA ILE A 75 1.41 -8.53 -7.12
C ILE A 75 0.54 -7.27 -7.19
N ILE A 76 -0.60 -7.33 -6.53
CA ILE A 76 -1.55 -6.23 -6.39
C ILE A 76 -1.53 -5.81 -4.93
N ASP A 77 -0.94 -4.66 -4.68
CA ASP A 77 -0.78 -4.09 -3.34
C ASP A 77 -2.06 -3.39 -2.83
N GLY A 78 -1.99 -2.86 -1.61
CA GLY A 78 -3.11 -2.18 -0.98
C GLY A 78 -3.58 -0.95 -1.76
N ASP A 79 -2.67 -0.18 -2.35
CA ASP A 79 -3.03 0.99 -3.15
C ASP A 79 -3.87 0.59 -4.36
N LYS A 80 -3.46 -0.45 -5.10
CA LYS A 80 -4.21 -0.96 -6.25
C LYS A 80 -5.56 -1.53 -5.84
N LEU A 81 -5.62 -2.26 -4.72
CA LEU A 81 -6.89 -2.77 -4.19
C LEU A 81 -7.84 -1.64 -3.79
N ILE A 82 -7.36 -0.64 -3.03
CA ILE A 82 -8.15 0.54 -2.67
C ILE A 82 -8.65 1.26 -3.92
N ALA A 83 -7.80 1.44 -4.93
CA ALA A 83 -8.14 2.14 -6.16
C ALA A 83 -9.30 1.46 -6.91
N ILE A 84 -9.19 0.15 -7.18
CA ILE A 84 -10.23 -0.57 -7.93
C ILE A 84 -11.53 -0.72 -7.14
N LEU A 85 -11.44 -0.93 -5.81
CA LEU A 85 -12.59 -1.05 -4.93
C LEU A 85 -13.30 0.30 -4.76
N SER A 86 -12.57 1.41 -4.61
CA SER A 86 -13.15 2.75 -4.59
C SER A 86 -13.88 3.08 -5.88
N ARG A 87 -13.29 2.75 -7.05
CA ARG A 87 -13.96 2.92 -8.33
C ARG A 87 -15.24 2.09 -8.42
N TYR A 88 -15.19 0.83 -8.00
CA TYR A 88 -16.37 -0.03 -7.97
C TYR A 88 -17.45 0.50 -7.03
N MET A 89 -17.09 0.90 -5.81
CA MET A 89 -18.03 1.49 -4.85
C MET A 89 -18.65 2.78 -5.41
N LYS A 90 -17.90 3.59 -6.14
CA LYS A 90 -18.42 4.78 -6.82
C LYS A 90 -19.43 4.40 -7.90
N GLU A 91 -19.13 3.44 -8.75
CA GLU A 91 -20.03 2.95 -9.81
C GLU A 91 -21.34 2.40 -9.21
N MET A 92 -21.27 1.76 -8.03
CA MET A 92 -22.41 1.25 -7.28
C MET A 92 -23.14 2.33 -6.46
N GLY A 93 -22.63 3.56 -6.39
CA GLY A 93 -23.22 4.64 -5.60
C GLY A 93 -23.03 4.46 -4.08
N THR A 94 -22.09 3.63 -3.65
CA THR A 94 -21.83 3.33 -2.23
C THR A 94 -20.60 4.01 -1.67
N LEU A 95 -19.76 4.66 -2.50
CA LEU A 95 -18.60 5.42 -2.04
C LEU A 95 -19.03 6.73 -1.37
N LYS A 96 -18.95 6.80 -0.06
CA LYS A 96 -19.35 7.98 0.70
C LYS A 96 -18.45 9.18 0.40
N ASN A 97 -19.08 10.33 0.18
CA ASN A 97 -18.42 11.60 -0.15
C ASN A 97 -17.48 11.50 -1.38
N ASN A 98 -17.60 10.42 -2.18
CA ASN A 98 -16.74 10.15 -3.33
C ASN A 98 -15.24 10.22 -2.98
N THR A 99 -14.86 9.75 -1.78
CA THR A 99 -13.52 9.93 -1.20
C THR A 99 -12.98 8.63 -0.64
N ALA A 100 -11.67 8.39 -0.83
CA ALA A 100 -10.90 7.36 -0.15
C ALA A 100 -9.80 7.99 0.72
N VAL A 101 -9.53 7.39 1.88
CA VAL A 101 -8.50 7.85 2.82
C VAL A 101 -7.27 6.95 2.73
N VAL A 102 -6.11 7.55 2.52
CA VAL A 102 -4.84 6.82 2.42
C VAL A 102 -3.75 7.52 3.23
N THR A 103 -2.56 6.97 3.27
CA THR A 103 -1.43 7.66 3.91
C THR A 103 -0.58 8.40 2.89
N VAL A 104 0.30 9.28 3.38
CA VAL A 104 1.31 9.96 2.55
C VAL A 104 2.27 9.00 1.84
N MET A 105 2.21 7.70 2.11
CA MET A 105 3.05 6.69 1.46
C MET A 105 2.41 6.08 0.22
N SER A 106 1.11 6.33 -0.03
CA SER A 106 0.44 5.80 -1.23
C SER A 106 1.08 6.33 -2.51
N ASN A 107 1.25 5.45 -3.49
CA ASN A 107 2.00 5.71 -4.71
C ASN A 107 1.36 6.84 -5.56
N LEU A 108 2.17 7.63 -6.23
CA LEU A 108 1.69 8.69 -7.13
C LEU A 108 0.76 8.16 -8.23
N GLY A 109 0.99 6.94 -8.69
CA GLY A 109 0.11 6.27 -9.66
C GLY A 109 -1.30 6.03 -9.13
N PHE A 110 -1.43 5.68 -7.85
CA PHE A 110 -2.72 5.61 -7.17
C PHE A 110 -3.44 6.96 -7.24
N HIS A 111 -2.77 8.05 -6.85
CA HIS A 111 -3.37 9.38 -6.86
C HIS A 111 -3.81 9.82 -8.25
N ARG A 112 -3.02 9.55 -9.29
CA ARG A 112 -3.39 9.83 -10.68
C ARG A 112 -4.63 9.08 -11.11
N PHE A 113 -4.66 7.77 -10.84
CA PHE A 113 -5.82 6.94 -11.15
C PHE A 113 -7.09 7.44 -10.44
N MET A 114 -7.01 7.78 -9.16
CA MET A 114 -8.14 8.29 -8.39
C MET A 114 -8.66 9.60 -8.98
N ASN A 115 -7.75 10.53 -9.30
CA ASN A 115 -8.09 11.81 -9.93
C ASN A 115 -8.75 11.63 -11.31
N GLU A 116 -8.20 10.76 -12.18
CA GLU A 116 -8.78 10.43 -13.49
C GLU A 116 -10.19 9.85 -13.37
N ASN A 117 -10.45 9.08 -12.32
CA ASN A 117 -11.77 8.54 -11.99
C ASN A 117 -12.65 9.51 -11.19
N LYS A 118 -12.18 10.75 -10.95
CA LYS A 118 -12.89 11.79 -10.18
C LYS A 118 -13.26 11.28 -8.76
N ILE A 119 -12.34 10.60 -8.11
CA ILE A 119 -12.44 10.16 -6.72
C ILE A 119 -11.44 10.98 -5.92
N GLU A 120 -11.92 11.66 -4.89
CA GLU A 120 -11.07 12.44 -4.00
C GLU A 120 -10.22 11.53 -3.10
N THR A 121 -9.02 11.99 -2.78
CA THR A 121 -8.12 11.28 -1.87
C THR A 121 -7.71 12.18 -0.72
N VAL A 122 -7.88 11.70 0.49
CA VAL A 122 -7.39 12.37 1.70
C VAL A 122 -6.17 11.61 2.21
N CYS A 123 -5.04 12.34 2.34
CA CYS A 123 -3.78 11.77 2.80
C CYS A 123 -3.57 12.08 4.29
N THR A 124 -3.36 11.02 5.07
CA THR A 124 -3.01 11.13 6.49
C THR A 124 -1.53 10.86 6.71
N LYS A 125 -1.06 11.03 7.95
CA LYS A 125 0.22 10.49 8.40
C LYS A 125 0.20 8.96 8.30
N VAL A 126 1.39 8.35 8.22
CA VAL A 126 1.55 6.91 8.23
C VAL A 126 1.05 6.30 9.52
N GLY A 127 0.20 5.29 9.42
CA GLY A 127 -0.39 4.54 10.52
C GLY A 127 -1.91 4.42 10.36
N ASP A 128 -2.40 3.21 10.50
CA ASP A 128 -3.80 2.79 10.41
C ASP A 128 -4.73 3.64 11.30
N ARG A 129 -4.27 3.96 12.51
CA ARG A 129 -4.97 4.83 13.44
C ARG A 129 -5.36 6.18 12.81
N TYR A 130 -4.44 6.81 12.06
CA TYR A 130 -4.73 8.12 11.46
C TYR A 130 -5.71 8.00 10.31
N VAL A 131 -5.64 6.91 9.56
CA VAL A 131 -6.61 6.60 8.51
C VAL A 131 -8.01 6.43 9.11
N LEU A 132 -8.13 5.59 10.15
CA LEU A 132 -9.41 5.36 10.83
C LEU A 132 -9.98 6.65 11.45
N GLU A 133 -9.16 7.43 12.13
CA GLU A 133 -9.58 8.71 12.75
C GLU A 133 -10.14 9.67 11.69
N GLU A 134 -9.46 9.81 10.55
CA GLU A 134 -9.91 10.64 9.44
C GLU A 134 -11.24 10.13 8.84
N MET A 135 -11.37 8.82 8.66
CA MET A 135 -12.60 8.20 8.15
C MET A 135 -13.79 8.44 9.08
N LEU A 136 -13.59 8.29 10.40
CA LEU A 136 -14.64 8.50 11.41
C LEU A 136 -15.08 9.97 11.48
N ASN A 137 -14.13 10.90 11.46
CA ASN A 137 -14.41 12.33 11.60
C ASN A 137 -15.18 12.89 10.40
N ASN A 138 -14.97 12.36 9.20
CA ASN A 138 -15.52 12.91 7.96
C ASN A 138 -16.53 11.98 7.28
N GLY A 139 -16.80 10.80 7.83
CA GLY A 139 -17.81 9.87 7.32
C GLY A 139 -17.41 9.18 6.02
N TYR A 140 -16.11 8.96 5.82
CA TYR A 140 -15.60 8.15 4.70
C TYR A 140 -15.70 6.67 5.02
N ASN A 141 -15.90 5.83 4.01
CA ASN A 141 -16.16 4.41 4.25
C ASN A 141 -15.15 3.43 3.64
N ILE A 142 -14.14 3.93 2.92
CA ILE A 142 -12.98 3.13 2.50
C ILE A 142 -11.69 3.92 2.77
N GLY A 143 -10.68 3.24 3.30
CA GLY A 143 -9.34 3.79 3.49
C GLY A 143 -8.33 2.71 3.81
N GLY A 144 -7.05 3.05 3.79
CA GLY A 144 -6.01 2.07 4.12
C GLY A 144 -4.60 2.48 3.70
N GLU A 145 -3.74 1.50 3.59
CA GLU A 145 -2.32 1.65 3.30
C GLU A 145 -1.86 0.71 2.17
N GLN A 146 -0.80 1.07 1.49
CA GLN A 146 -0.15 0.24 0.47
C GLN A 146 0.21 -1.17 0.99
N SER A 147 0.49 -1.30 2.28
CA SER A 147 0.77 -2.58 2.96
C SER A 147 -0.37 -3.60 2.89
N GLY A 148 -1.58 -3.18 2.47
CA GLY A 148 -2.77 -4.02 2.38
C GLY A 148 -3.68 -3.95 3.62
N HIS A 149 -3.40 -3.07 4.59
CA HIS A 149 -4.32 -2.76 5.67
C HIS A 149 -5.45 -1.89 5.14
N ILE A 150 -6.61 -2.46 4.87
CA ILE A 150 -7.74 -1.77 4.25
C ILE A 150 -8.96 -1.83 5.17
N ILE A 151 -9.55 -0.68 5.43
CA ILE A 151 -10.71 -0.49 6.30
C ILE A 151 -11.94 -0.23 5.43
N PHE A 152 -12.98 -1.01 5.62
CA PHE A 152 -14.33 -0.78 5.11
C PHE A 152 -15.22 -0.40 6.28
N LEU A 153 -15.36 0.89 6.57
CA LEU A 153 -15.97 1.39 7.80
C LEU A 153 -17.46 1.02 7.95
N ASP A 154 -18.13 0.69 6.85
CA ASP A 154 -19.51 0.18 6.90
C ASP A 154 -19.59 -1.26 7.46
N HIS A 155 -18.46 -1.95 7.59
CA HIS A 155 -18.38 -3.34 8.06
C HIS A 155 -17.53 -3.51 9.33
N ALA A 156 -16.38 -2.83 9.41
CA ALA A 156 -15.43 -2.96 10.53
C ALA A 156 -14.68 -1.66 10.78
N THR A 157 -14.22 -1.44 12.01
CA THR A 157 -13.42 -0.27 12.42
C THR A 157 -11.92 -0.56 12.44
N THR A 158 -11.48 -1.59 11.74
CA THR A 158 -10.07 -1.97 11.61
C THR A 158 -9.85 -2.54 10.22
N GLY A 159 -8.60 -2.65 9.79
CA GLY A 159 -8.25 -3.44 8.62
C GLY A 159 -8.69 -4.89 8.77
N ASP A 160 -9.24 -5.43 7.70
CA ASP A 160 -9.65 -6.83 7.62
C ASP A 160 -9.26 -7.39 6.25
N GLY A 161 -8.21 -8.20 6.24
CA GLY A 161 -7.69 -8.79 5.01
C GLY A 161 -8.68 -9.77 4.37
N GLN A 162 -9.45 -10.50 5.17
CA GLN A 162 -10.44 -11.44 4.62
C GLN A 162 -11.64 -10.71 4.03
N LEU A 163 -12.09 -9.62 4.65
CA LEU A 163 -13.10 -8.74 4.08
C LEU A 163 -12.60 -8.11 2.78
N THR A 164 -11.33 -7.69 2.73
CA THR A 164 -10.70 -7.17 1.52
C THR A 164 -10.69 -8.21 0.39
N ALA A 165 -10.36 -9.46 0.68
CA ALA A 165 -10.45 -10.55 -0.27
C ALA A 165 -11.89 -10.79 -0.74
N ALA A 166 -12.86 -10.76 0.18
CA ALA A 166 -14.28 -10.92 -0.14
C ALA A 166 -14.81 -9.81 -1.06
N GLN A 167 -14.51 -8.55 -0.76
CA GLN A 167 -14.87 -7.39 -1.59
C GLN A 167 -14.23 -7.47 -2.98
N THR A 168 -12.98 -7.95 -3.05
CA THR A 168 -12.28 -8.15 -4.33
C THR A 168 -12.92 -9.28 -5.14
N LEU A 169 -13.31 -10.39 -4.51
CA LEU A 169 -14.03 -11.48 -5.18
C LEU A 169 -15.41 -11.04 -5.68
N GLU A 170 -16.14 -10.24 -4.91
CA GLU A 170 -17.41 -9.66 -5.34
C GLU A 170 -17.20 -8.80 -6.59
N LEU A 171 -16.21 -7.90 -6.59
CA LEU A 171 -15.86 -7.07 -7.73
C LEU A 171 -15.57 -7.93 -8.98
N LEU A 172 -14.70 -8.95 -8.86
CA LEU A 172 -14.35 -9.86 -9.96
C LEU A 172 -15.59 -10.59 -10.50
N SER A 173 -16.43 -11.11 -9.61
CA SER A 173 -17.67 -11.81 -9.97
C SER A 173 -18.66 -10.90 -10.72
N LYS A 174 -18.81 -9.65 -10.31
CA LYS A 174 -19.73 -8.69 -10.93
C LYS A 174 -19.20 -8.16 -12.26
N CYS A 175 -17.93 -7.77 -12.30
CA CYS A 175 -17.32 -7.19 -13.51
C CYS A 175 -17.01 -8.24 -14.58
N LYS A 176 -16.87 -9.51 -14.22
CA LYS A 176 -16.45 -10.63 -15.09
C LYS A 176 -15.19 -10.30 -15.91
N ARG A 177 -14.27 -9.62 -15.30
CA ARG A 177 -12.98 -9.21 -15.88
C ARG A 177 -11.87 -9.70 -14.96
N PRO A 178 -10.74 -10.20 -15.50
CA PRO A 178 -9.61 -10.62 -14.70
C PRO A 178 -8.99 -9.43 -13.95
N LEU A 179 -8.35 -9.72 -12.80
CA LEU A 179 -7.78 -8.70 -11.93
C LEU A 179 -6.73 -7.84 -12.65
N SER A 180 -5.90 -8.46 -13.50
CA SER A 180 -4.90 -7.75 -14.31
C SER A 180 -5.50 -6.68 -15.24
N GLN A 181 -6.74 -6.87 -15.69
CA GLN A 181 -7.42 -5.85 -16.50
C GLN A 181 -8.04 -4.72 -15.67
N LEU A 182 -8.41 -5.00 -14.42
CA LEU A 182 -8.98 -3.99 -13.55
C LEU A 182 -7.94 -2.99 -13.06
N VAL A 183 -6.69 -3.44 -12.90
CA VAL A 183 -5.57 -2.62 -12.41
C VAL A 183 -4.69 -2.04 -13.50
N LYS A 184 -4.89 -2.42 -14.78
CA LYS A 184 -3.99 -2.08 -15.90
C LYS A 184 -3.76 -0.57 -16.10
N ASP A 185 -4.77 0.23 -15.75
CA ASP A 185 -4.75 1.68 -15.93
C ASP A 185 -4.17 2.41 -14.70
N ILE A 186 -3.77 1.67 -13.65
CA ILE A 186 -3.09 2.21 -12.47
C ILE A 186 -1.58 2.16 -12.75
N PRO A 187 -0.93 3.31 -13.01
CA PRO A 187 0.50 3.31 -13.28
C PRO A 187 1.30 3.02 -12.01
N ASP A 188 2.38 2.25 -12.14
CA ASP A 188 3.36 2.08 -11.08
C ASP A 188 4.47 3.12 -11.26
N PHE A 189 4.63 3.97 -10.26
CA PHE A 189 5.76 4.89 -10.20
C PHE A 189 6.89 4.25 -9.42
N PRO A 190 8.07 4.03 -10.04
CA PRO A 190 9.27 3.62 -9.32
C PRO A 190 9.49 4.47 -8.09
N GLN A 191 9.77 3.82 -6.97
CA GLN A 191 9.96 4.46 -5.67
C GLN A 191 11.27 3.97 -5.04
N LEU A 192 12.03 4.88 -4.46
CA LEU A 192 13.22 4.56 -3.65
C LEU A 192 13.13 5.22 -2.30
N LEU A 193 13.28 4.42 -1.24
CA LEU A 193 13.36 4.86 0.15
C LEU A 193 14.75 4.63 0.69
N VAL A 194 15.42 5.70 1.16
CA VAL A 194 16.71 5.64 1.83
C VAL A 194 16.57 6.17 3.26
N ASN A 195 17.04 5.37 4.23
CA ASN A 195 17.10 5.76 5.63
C ASN A 195 18.50 6.31 5.94
N VAL A 196 18.58 7.55 6.36
CA VAL A 196 19.83 8.22 6.75
C VAL A 196 19.87 8.31 8.26
N LYS A 197 20.75 7.54 8.91
CA LYS A 197 20.99 7.67 10.36
C LYS A 197 21.63 9.02 10.64
N ILE A 198 21.14 9.72 11.65
CA ILE A 198 21.64 11.00 12.12
C ILE A 198 22.05 10.88 13.58
N THR A 199 22.78 11.86 14.13
CA THR A 199 23.06 11.90 15.55
C THR A 199 21.85 12.40 16.33
N GLU A 200 21.68 11.98 17.59
CA GLU A 200 20.50 12.30 18.41
C GLU A 200 20.33 13.81 18.61
N ASP A 201 21.45 14.53 18.77
CA ASP A 201 21.47 15.99 18.90
C ASP A 201 21.10 16.75 17.63
N LYS A 202 21.02 16.07 16.49
CA LYS A 202 20.63 16.66 15.20
C LYS A 202 19.18 16.43 14.81
N LYS A 203 18.39 15.75 15.65
CA LYS A 203 16.95 15.61 15.44
C LYS A 203 16.26 16.98 15.31
N GLY A 204 15.30 17.09 14.41
CA GLY A 204 14.55 18.31 14.12
C GLY A 204 15.35 19.41 13.43
N LEU A 205 16.49 19.08 12.79
CA LEU A 205 17.33 20.07 12.11
C LEU A 205 17.33 19.92 10.58
N TRP A 206 16.83 18.81 10.03
CA TRP A 206 16.90 18.58 8.58
C TRP A 206 16.15 19.65 7.78
N ASP A 207 14.96 20.06 8.22
CA ASP A 207 14.12 21.07 7.60
C ASP A 207 14.56 22.51 7.89
N LYS A 208 15.48 22.70 8.84
CA LYS A 208 16.10 23.99 9.21
C LYS A 208 17.47 24.19 8.59
N THR A 209 18.03 23.16 7.97
CA THR A 209 19.35 23.18 7.35
C THR A 209 19.23 23.63 5.88
N GLN A 210 19.62 24.87 5.58
CA GLN A 210 19.44 25.48 4.26
C GLN A 210 19.94 24.62 3.10
N LYS A 211 21.13 23.99 3.22
CA LYS A 211 21.69 23.12 2.19
C LYS A 211 20.77 21.92 1.88
N ILE A 212 20.08 21.38 2.88
CA ILE A 212 19.16 20.25 2.70
C ILE A 212 17.87 20.73 2.03
N THR A 213 17.29 21.83 2.49
CA THR A 213 16.07 22.39 1.88
C THR A 213 16.29 22.86 0.45
N ASP A 214 17.46 23.40 0.13
CA ASP A 214 17.81 23.84 -1.23
C ASP A 214 17.89 22.66 -2.20
N ILE A 215 18.51 21.55 -1.82
CA ILE A 215 18.59 20.36 -2.68
C ILE A 215 17.24 19.68 -2.87
N ILE A 216 16.38 19.69 -1.85
CA ILE A 216 15.01 19.19 -1.95
C ILE A 216 14.23 20.06 -2.96
N ALA A 217 14.29 21.39 -2.85
CA ALA A 217 13.62 22.29 -3.77
C ALA A 217 14.10 22.15 -5.23
N GLN A 218 15.41 21.92 -5.43
CA GLN A 218 15.95 21.64 -6.76
C GLN A 218 15.40 20.34 -7.34
N ALA A 219 15.30 19.29 -6.53
CA ALA A 219 14.74 18.02 -6.96
C ALA A 219 13.23 18.13 -7.25
N GLU A 220 12.46 18.85 -6.44
CA GLU A 220 11.05 19.13 -6.69
C GLU A 220 10.84 19.89 -8.01
N GLN A 221 11.67 20.90 -8.26
CA GLN A 221 11.61 21.65 -9.51
C GLN A 221 11.97 20.79 -10.74
N ALA A 222 12.97 19.93 -10.61
CA ALA A 222 13.41 19.07 -11.71
C ALA A 222 12.38 17.99 -12.04
N MET A 223 11.79 17.35 -11.04
CA MET A 223 10.82 16.26 -11.22
C MET A 223 9.42 16.77 -11.55
N GLY A 224 9.04 17.97 -11.11
CA GLY A 224 7.75 18.61 -11.38
C GLY A 224 6.58 17.65 -11.08
N GLU A 225 5.60 17.61 -11.99
CA GLU A 225 4.42 16.73 -11.85
C GLU A 225 4.71 15.23 -12.08
N ASN A 226 5.93 14.89 -12.52
CA ASN A 226 6.33 13.52 -12.81
C ASN A 226 6.97 12.80 -11.63
N GLY A 227 7.10 13.47 -10.48
CA GLY A 227 7.67 12.88 -9.29
C GLY A 227 7.17 13.51 -8.01
N ARG A 228 7.47 12.85 -6.90
CA ARG A 228 7.15 13.32 -5.54
C ARG A 228 8.30 13.02 -4.61
N ILE A 229 8.59 13.95 -3.73
CA ILE A 229 9.65 13.85 -2.74
C ILE A 229 9.01 13.92 -1.35
N LEU A 230 9.32 12.95 -0.51
CA LEU A 230 8.90 12.92 0.88
C LEU A 230 10.13 12.72 1.78
N VAL A 231 10.50 13.77 2.50
CA VAL A 231 11.55 13.72 3.51
C VAL A 231 10.91 13.86 4.88
N ARG A 232 11.20 12.94 5.80
CA ARG A 232 10.64 12.97 7.16
C ARG A 232 11.56 12.30 8.17
N GLU A 233 11.49 12.73 9.41
CA GLU A 233 12.13 12.02 10.51
C GLU A 233 11.35 10.78 10.93
N SER A 234 12.08 9.81 11.49
CA SER A 234 11.46 8.70 12.20
C SER A 234 11.05 9.16 13.61
N GLY A 235 9.82 8.78 14.01
CA GLY A 235 9.36 9.10 15.37
C GLY A 235 10.08 8.34 16.49
N THR A 236 10.70 7.19 16.17
CA THR A 236 11.28 6.28 17.17
C THR A 236 12.79 6.19 17.11
N GLU A 237 13.40 6.45 15.98
CA GLU A 237 14.83 6.26 15.74
C GLU A 237 15.46 7.58 15.25
N PRO A 238 16.77 7.83 15.55
CA PRO A 238 17.48 9.00 15.05
C PRO A 238 17.84 8.81 13.55
N LEU A 239 16.85 8.93 12.69
CA LEU A 239 17.05 8.83 11.25
C LEU A 239 16.07 9.71 10.48
N VAL A 240 16.53 10.19 9.32
CA VAL A 240 15.72 10.85 8.31
C VAL A 240 15.45 9.87 7.17
N ARG A 241 14.20 9.77 6.79
CA ARG A 241 13.73 8.95 5.68
C ARG A 241 13.57 9.84 4.45
N VAL A 242 14.28 9.51 3.39
CA VAL A 242 14.18 10.16 2.08
C VAL A 242 13.48 9.18 1.15
N MET A 243 12.26 9.49 0.76
CA MET A 243 11.51 8.74 -0.22
C MET A 243 11.28 9.61 -1.45
N ILE A 244 11.64 9.10 -2.61
CA ILE A 244 11.33 9.72 -3.90
C ILE A 244 10.63 8.67 -4.76
N GLU A 245 9.61 9.10 -5.43
CA GLU A 245 8.95 8.34 -6.48
C GLU A 245 8.79 9.20 -7.73
N GLY A 246 8.83 8.58 -8.89
CA GLY A 246 8.75 9.33 -10.13
C GLY A 246 8.69 8.42 -11.35
N LYS A 247 8.40 9.01 -12.49
CA LYS A 247 8.24 8.29 -13.77
C LYS A 247 9.54 7.70 -14.29
N ASP A 248 10.66 8.39 -14.06
CA ASP A 248 11.99 7.95 -14.49
C ASP A 248 12.77 7.39 -13.29
N GLU A 249 13.06 6.10 -13.32
CA GLU A 249 13.79 5.39 -12.26
C GLU A 249 15.19 5.97 -12.04
N LYS A 250 15.87 6.45 -13.11
CA LYS A 250 17.21 7.03 -12.98
C LYS A 250 17.17 8.37 -12.25
N GLU A 251 16.15 9.20 -12.51
CA GLU A 251 15.95 10.45 -11.79
C GLU A 251 15.60 10.17 -10.31
N VAL A 252 14.74 9.19 -10.04
CA VAL A 252 14.42 8.75 -8.68
C VAL A 252 15.68 8.36 -7.93
N HIS A 253 16.52 7.50 -8.52
CA HIS A 253 17.80 7.10 -7.92
C HIS A 253 18.76 8.29 -7.70
N HIS A 254 18.92 9.13 -8.71
CA HIS A 254 19.82 10.29 -8.64
C HIS A 254 19.46 11.22 -7.50
N TRP A 255 18.22 11.69 -7.46
CA TRP A 255 17.77 12.65 -6.46
C TRP A 255 17.71 12.05 -5.06
N THR A 256 17.29 10.79 -4.91
CA THR A 256 17.25 10.13 -3.60
C THR A 256 18.64 10.05 -2.98
N HIS A 257 19.64 9.63 -3.75
CA HIS A 257 21.02 9.56 -3.25
C HIS A 257 21.62 10.94 -2.98
N LEU A 258 21.37 11.91 -3.85
CA LEU A 258 21.89 13.27 -3.69
C LEU A 258 21.34 13.94 -2.41
N ILE A 259 20.04 13.81 -2.15
CA ILE A 259 19.42 14.31 -0.91
C ILE A 259 19.95 13.53 0.31
N ALA A 260 20.00 12.20 0.24
CA ALA A 260 20.50 11.38 1.34
C ALA A 260 21.97 11.70 1.70
N ASP A 261 22.82 11.90 0.71
CA ASP A 261 24.23 12.23 0.94
C ASP A 261 24.38 13.65 1.48
N THR A 262 23.58 14.61 1.02
CA THR A 262 23.54 15.96 1.61
C THR A 262 23.13 15.92 3.09
N ILE A 263 22.14 15.11 3.45
CA ILE A 263 21.73 14.93 4.85
C ILE A 263 22.88 14.32 5.67
N LYS A 264 23.57 13.28 5.14
CA LYS A 264 24.73 12.69 5.80
C LYS A 264 25.82 13.71 6.06
N GLU A 265 26.18 14.53 5.07
CA GLU A 265 27.18 15.57 5.23
C GLU A 265 26.85 16.59 6.31
N CYS A 266 25.57 16.96 6.44
CA CYS A 266 25.14 18.01 7.35
C CYS A 266 24.85 17.52 8.77
N LEU A 267 24.31 16.29 8.91
CA LEU A 267 23.72 15.80 10.16
C LEU A 267 24.38 14.54 10.75
N CYS A 268 25.36 13.92 10.08
CA CYS A 268 26.04 12.74 10.60
C CYS A 268 27.47 13.02 11.10
N ARG A 269 27.85 14.30 11.21
CA ARG A 269 29.15 14.75 11.73
C ARG A 269 29.01 15.44 13.07
#